data_a075d7a72a79b7ae20396a32e210d8b1
#
_entry.id   a075d7a72a79b7ae20396a32e210d8b1
#
_cell.length_a   1.000
_cell.length_b   1.000
_cell.length_c   1.000
_cell.angle_alpha   90.00
_cell.angle_beta   90.00
_cell.angle_gamma   90.00
#
_symmetry.space_group_name_H-M   'P 1'
#
loop_
_entity.id
_entity.type
_entity.pdbx_description
1 polymer ?
#
loop_
_entity_poly.entity_id
_entity_poly.type
_entity_poly.pdbx_seq_one_letter_code
_entity_poly.pdbx_strand_id
1 'polypeptide(L)'
;MTAWLFLGGISRSPKEAKFGLQDLQSSNLLQSMPPLSEIPLSFYLSAGALVGSVVGGIFLVRYLQKKKIHEDLEKIAEDQAQLAVDSEFEARQVDDEDRDFLIELCGTSDPAELLPIIMSVEKYEQKVEDYKNSTNISKADLNKIFMLRKSLQFSFKNTDVNFSSTQMIEVGTQLEFQIRHEQKKIVFTSTIMDSNETQLLIKPPTVKRRPANIRQFKELYCNTRRGNDADYEFKFEIIGQLKKDLNAVILSHTNKIRKLQIRISERLPMELEMDFQLLSSEQFEMEQKFDLGRLQHHK
;
A
#
# COMPACT_ATOMS: atom_id res chain seq x y z
N MET A 1 27.35 0.93 -9.64
CA MET A 1 28.39 -0.10 -9.86
C MET A 1 27.72 -1.34 -10.42
N THR A 2 27.80 -1.50 -11.73
CA THR A 2 27.15 -2.55 -12.53
C THR A 2 28.06 -3.76 -12.61
N ALA A 3 27.68 -4.86 -11.99
CA ALA A 3 28.37 -6.14 -12.12
C ALA A 3 27.68 -6.99 -13.20
N TRP A 4 28.33 -7.14 -14.34
CA TRP A 4 27.98 -8.08 -15.39
C TRP A 4 28.52 -9.47 -15.00
N LEU A 5 27.63 -10.41 -14.75
CA LEU A 5 27.98 -11.82 -14.64
C LEU A 5 27.87 -12.46 -16.04
N PHE A 6 29.03 -12.77 -16.60
CA PHE A 6 29.20 -13.60 -17.78
C PHE A 6 28.77 -15.04 -17.46
N LEU A 7 27.65 -15.47 -17.98
CA LEU A 7 27.33 -16.88 -18.10
C LEU A 7 27.91 -17.42 -19.39
N GLY A 8 29.08 -18.06 -19.26
CA GLY A 8 29.73 -18.80 -20.33
C GLY A 8 28.85 -19.96 -20.80
N GLY A 9 28.27 -19.82 -21.94
CA GLY A 9 27.55 -20.88 -22.63
C GLY A 9 28.50 -22.00 -23.03
N ILE A 10 28.41 -23.15 -22.38
CA ILE A 10 29.00 -24.40 -22.92
C ILE A 10 27.98 -24.96 -23.93
N SER A 11 28.15 -24.57 -25.16
CA SER A 11 27.49 -25.20 -26.31
C SER A 11 28.11 -26.59 -26.49
N ARG A 12 27.50 -27.60 -25.88
CA ARG A 12 27.69 -29.00 -26.30
C ARG A 12 26.63 -29.29 -27.37
N SER A 13 27.09 -29.36 -28.63
CA SER A 13 26.24 -29.87 -29.69
C SER A 13 25.82 -31.31 -29.37
N PRO A 14 24.54 -31.64 -29.43
CA PRO A 14 24.11 -33.02 -29.32
C PRO A 14 24.57 -33.73 -30.58
N LYS A 15 25.57 -34.62 -30.47
CA LYS A 15 25.80 -35.61 -31.50
C LYS A 15 24.52 -36.41 -31.63
N GLU A 16 23.76 -36.14 -32.66
CA GLU A 16 22.64 -37.00 -33.09
C GLU A 16 23.19 -38.40 -33.29
N ALA A 17 23.03 -39.29 -32.33
CA ALA A 17 23.14 -40.70 -32.58
C ALA A 17 21.94 -41.12 -33.44
N LYS A 18 22.10 -41.03 -34.75
CA LYS A 18 21.20 -41.62 -35.70
C LYS A 18 21.27 -43.15 -35.51
N PHE A 19 20.53 -43.68 -34.54
CA PHE A 19 20.18 -45.10 -34.51
C PHE A 19 19.27 -45.33 -35.70
N GLY A 20 19.88 -45.82 -36.78
CA GLY A 20 19.10 -46.16 -37.96
C GLY A 20 18.15 -47.34 -37.61
N LEU A 21 16.88 -47.16 -37.91
CA LEU A 21 15.86 -48.24 -37.87
C LEU A 21 16.31 -49.49 -38.63
N GLN A 22 17.32 -49.41 -39.49
CA GLN A 22 17.92 -50.52 -40.23
C GLN A 22 18.77 -51.47 -39.34
N ASP A 23 19.36 -50.97 -38.26
CA ASP A 23 20.14 -51.83 -37.36
C ASP A 23 19.30 -52.75 -36.47
N LEU A 24 18.01 -52.44 -36.34
CA LEU A 24 17.05 -53.31 -35.61
C LEU A 24 16.52 -54.47 -36.49
N GLN A 25 16.64 -54.39 -37.82
CA GLN A 25 16.20 -55.47 -38.71
C GLN A 25 17.20 -56.59 -38.88
N SER A 26 18.46 -56.38 -38.52
CA SER A 26 19.55 -57.36 -38.66
C SER A 26 19.79 -58.20 -37.39
N SER A 27 19.10 -57.92 -36.30
CA SER A 27 19.23 -58.70 -35.08
C SER A 27 18.34 -59.96 -35.19
N ASN A 28 18.97 -61.12 -35.38
CA ASN A 28 18.37 -62.44 -35.31
C ASN A 28 17.58 -62.74 -33.99
N LEU A 29 17.50 -61.75 -33.09
CA LEU A 29 16.76 -61.78 -31.82
C LEU A 29 15.22 -61.88 -32.04
N LEU A 30 14.67 -61.33 -33.14
CA LEU A 30 13.24 -61.38 -33.41
C LEU A 30 12.84 -62.75 -34.02
N GLN A 31 13.78 -63.48 -34.63
CA GLN A 31 13.50 -64.83 -35.21
C GLN A 31 13.56 -65.96 -34.17
N SER A 32 14.16 -65.69 -32.98
CA SER A 32 14.27 -66.68 -31.91
C SER A 32 13.19 -66.58 -30.84
N MET A 33 12.25 -65.63 -30.99
CA MET A 33 11.15 -65.52 -30.02
C MET A 33 10.13 -66.65 -30.30
N PRO A 34 9.78 -67.45 -29.24
CA PRO A 34 8.73 -68.42 -29.37
C PRO A 34 7.41 -67.71 -29.74
N PRO A 35 6.52 -68.35 -30.52
CA PRO A 35 5.23 -67.80 -30.88
C PRO A 35 4.48 -67.39 -29.60
N LEU A 36 3.82 -66.21 -29.62
CA LEU A 36 3.11 -65.65 -28.46
C LEU A 36 2.16 -66.63 -27.75
N SER A 37 1.69 -67.60 -28.46
CA SER A 37 0.82 -68.71 -27.94
C SER A 37 1.53 -69.69 -27.01
N GLU A 38 2.86 -69.76 -27.04
CA GLU A 38 3.64 -70.74 -26.22
C GLU A 38 4.25 -70.08 -24.96
N ILE A 39 4.11 -68.74 -24.81
CA ILE A 39 4.63 -68.02 -23.64
C ILE A 39 3.69 -68.27 -22.46
N PRO A 40 4.19 -68.85 -21.35
CA PRO A 40 3.33 -69.18 -20.20
C PRO A 40 2.79 -67.84 -19.57
N LEU A 41 1.53 -67.88 -19.12
CA LEU A 41 0.81 -66.79 -18.50
C LEU A 41 1.60 -66.11 -17.37
N SER A 42 2.40 -66.88 -16.62
CA SER A 42 3.29 -66.40 -15.56
C SER A 42 4.33 -65.40 -16.03
N PHE A 43 4.78 -65.52 -17.29
CA PHE A 43 5.73 -64.56 -17.89
C PHE A 43 5.07 -63.20 -18.12
N TYR A 44 3.84 -63.16 -18.64
CA TYR A 44 3.09 -61.94 -18.84
C TYR A 44 2.77 -61.24 -17.52
N LEU A 45 2.44 -62.02 -16.48
CA LEU A 45 2.19 -61.49 -15.14
C LEU A 45 3.48 -60.89 -14.51
N SER A 46 4.62 -61.56 -14.64
CA SER A 46 5.88 -61.06 -14.12
C SER A 46 6.39 -59.84 -14.89
N ALA A 47 6.28 -59.84 -16.21
CA ALA A 47 6.64 -58.69 -17.05
C ALA A 47 5.72 -57.49 -16.77
N GLY A 48 4.43 -57.73 -16.62
CA GLY A 48 3.46 -56.70 -16.25
C GLY A 48 3.72 -56.12 -14.85
N ALA A 49 4.04 -56.93 -13.87
CA ALA A 49 4.43 -56.50 -12.52
C ALA A 49 5.72 -55.64 -12.51
N LEU A 50 6.70 -56.04 -13.34
CA LEU A 50 7.95 -55.30 -13.47
C LEU A 50 7.72 -53.93 -14.14
N VAL A 51 7.00 -53.89 -15.24
CA VAL A 51 6.63 -52.62 -15.90
C VAL A 51 5.80 -51.74 -14.95
N GLY A 52 4.81 -52.32 -14.28
CA GLY A 52 3.97 -51.64 -13.30
C GLY A 52 4.80 -51.01 -12.15
N SER A 53 5.78 -51.78 -11.63
CA SER A 53 6.66 -51.26 -10.56
C SER A 53 7.55 -50.12 -11.02
N VAL A 54 8.11 -50.19 -12.25
CA VAL A 54 8.92 -49.11 -12.83
C VAL A 54 8.10 -47.85 -13.06
N VAL A 55 6.92 -47.99 -13.68
CA VAL A 55 6.00 -46.88 -13.92
C VAL A 55 5.52 -46.29 -12.61
N GLY A 56 5.12 -47.11 -11.64
CA GLY A 56 4.74 -46.66 -10.29
C GLY A 56 5.87 -45.94 -9.57
N GLY A 57 7.11 -46.48 -9.68
CA GLY A 57 8.31 -45.82 -9.14
C GLY A 57 8.56 -44.42 -9.74
N ILE A 58 8.44 -44.28 -11.05
CA ILE A 58 8.59 -42.97 -11.72
C ILE A 58 7.51 -42.01 -11.25
N PHE A 59 6.25 -42.43 -11.15
CA PHE A 59 5.18 -41.59 -10.63
C PHE A 59 5.41 -41.16 -9.18
N LEU A 60 5.86 -42.07 -8.33
CA LEU A 60 6.18 -41.75 -6.93
C LEU A 60 7.31 -40.75 -6.82
N VAL A 61 8.40 -40.92 -7.56
CA VAL A 61 9.52 -39.98 -7.58
C VAL A 61 9.06 -38.61 -8.06
N ARG A 62 8.28 -38.52 -9.14
CA ARG A 62 7.74 -37.25 -9.64
C ARG A 62 6.80 -36.57 -8.64
N TYR A 63 5.99 -37.36 -7.94
CA TYR A 63 5.11 -36.82 -6.89
C TYR A 63 5.90 -36.25 -5.72
N LEU A 64 6.92 -36.96 -5.23
CA LEU A 64 7.79 -36.51 -4.15
C LEU A 64 8.59 -35.27 -4.56
N GLN A 65 9.10 -35.21 -5.80
CA GLN A 65 9.77 -34.03 -6.33
C GLN A 65 8.85 -32.81 -6.40
N LYS A 66 7.62 -33.00 -6.89
CA LYS A 66 6.64 -31.90 -6.93
C LYS A 66 6.30 -31.40 -5.53
N LYS A 67 6.12 -32.28 -4.56
CA LYS A 67 5.87 -31.92 -3.18
C LYS A 67 7.02 -31.12 -2.60
N LYS A 68 8.26 -31.58 -2.80
CA LYS A 68 9.45 -30.88 -2.33
C LYS A 68 9.60 -29.48 -2.96
N ILE A 69 9.39 -29.40 -4.28
CA ILE A 69 9.44 -28.09 -4.98
C ILE A 69 8.39 -27.14 -4.41
N HIS A 70 7.19 -27.62 -4.08
CA HIS A 70 6.14 -26.82 -3.49
C HIS A 70 6.53 -26.29 -2.11
N GLU A 71 7.06 -27.15 -1.24
CA GLU A 71 7.57 -26.79 0.08
C GLU A 71 8.75 -25.78 0.00
N ASP A 72 9.66 -25.97 -0.97
CA ASP A 72 10.79 -25.06 -1.17
C ASP A 72 10.30 -23.68 -1.69
N LEU A 73 9.29 -23.65 -2.57
CA LEU A 73 8.70 -22.39 -3.06
C LEU A 73 7.93 -21.65 -1.95
N GLU A 74 7.23 -22.38 -1.10
CA GLU A 74 6.48 -21.83 0.03
C GLU A 74 7.45 -21.16 1.03
N LYS A 75 8.55 -21.84 1.37
CA LYS A 75 9.63 -21.25 2.22
C LYS A 75 10.25 -20.00 1.60
N ILE A 76 10.55 -20.03 0.31
CA ILE A 76 11.11 -18.86 -0.37
C ILE A 76 10.11 -17.69 -0.34
N ALA A 77 8.82 -17.96 -0.49
CA ALA A 77 7.79 -16.93 -0.40
C ALA A 77 7.67 -16.36 1.02
N GLU A 78 7.74 -17.20 2.06
CA GLU A 78 7.77 -16.76 3.46
C GLU A 78 9.00 -15.91 3.76
N ASP A 79 10.19 -16.36 3.34
CA ASP A 79 11.46 -15.61 3.55
C ASP A 79 11.41 -14.26 2.84
N GLN A 80 10.86 -14.20 1.62
CA GLN A 80 10.68 -12.94 0.89
C GLN A 80 9.68 -12.01 1.58
N ALA A 81 8.56 -12.53 2.07
CA ALA A 81 7.57 -11.76 2.81
C ALA A 81 8.18 -11.21 4.12
N GLN A 82 8.97 -12.01 4.84
CA GLN A 82 9.65 -11.57 6.05
C GLN A 82 10.64 -10.43 5.76
N LEU A 83 11.48 -10.57 4.73
CA LEU A 83 12.40 -9.52 4.31
C LEU A 83 11.68 -8.24 3.91
N ALA A 84 10.53 -8.35 3.25
CA ALA A 84 9.73 -7.19 2.88
C ALA A 84 9.15 -6.48 4.11
N VAL A 85 8.63 -7.23 5.10
CA VAL A 85 8.13 -6.67 6.36
C VAL A 85 9.25 -5.98 7.13
N ASP A 86 10.42 -6.62 7.27
CA ASP A 86 11.57 -6.05 7.97
C ASP A 86 12.06 -4.76 7.27
N SER A 87 12.13 -4.77 5.94
CA SER A 87 12.49 -3.59 5.14
C SER A 87 11.52 -2.43 5.35
N GLU A 88 10.19 -2.70 5.42
CA GLU A 88 9.19 -1.67 5.68
C GLU A 88 9.29 -1.10 7.10
N PHE A 89 9.55 -1.93 8.10
CA PHE A 89 9.77 -1.47 9.47
C PHE A 89 11.01 -0.60 9.59
N GLU A 90 12.12 -0.98 8.94
CA GLU A 90 13.33 -0.17 8.90
C GLU A 90 13.11 1.17 8.18
N ALA A 91 12.44 1.14 7.01
CA ALA A 91 12.15 2.35 6.23
C ALA A 91 11.28 3.35 7.01
N ARG A 92 10.38 2.86 7.85
CA ARG A 92 9.46 3.67 8.67
C ARG A 92 10.02 3.96 10.07
N GLN A 93 11.16 3.39 10.42
CA GLN A 93 11.79 3.52 11.75
C GLN A 93 10.87 3.06 12.88
N VAL A 94 10.12 1.97 12.65
CA VAL A 94 9.25 1.35 13.66
C VAL A 94 10.14 0.64 14.68
N ASP A 95 9.98 0.95 15.96
CA ASP A 95 10.73 0.31 17.02
C ASP A 95 10.17 -1.10 17.36
N ASP A 96 10.96 -1.87 18.12
CA ASP A 96 10.59 -3.25 18.45
C ASP A 96 9.32 -3.32 19.32
N GLU A 97 9.07 -2.34 20.19
CA GLU A 97 7.87 -2.30 21.03
C GLU A 97 6.59 -2.07 20.19
N ASP A 98 6.66 -1.17 19.21
CA ASP A 98 5.57 -0.91 18.27
C ASP A 98 5.33 -2.12 17.34
N ARG A 99 6.40 -2.83 16.96
CA ARG A 99 6.33 -4.06 16.16
C ARG A 99 5.62 -5.19 16.93
N ASP A 100 6.02 -5.43 18.16
CA ASP A 100 5.39 -6.45 19.02
C ASP A 100 3.92 -6.12 19.25
N PHE A 101 3.60 -4.86 19.48
CA PHE A 101 2.21 -4.42 19.65
C PHE A 101 1.40 -4.57 18.35
N LEU A 102 1.99 -4.35 17.16
CA LEU A 102 1.31 -4.59 15.90
C LEU A 102 0.96 -6.08 15.73
N ILE A 103 1.88 -6.98 16.08
CA ILE A 103 1.65 -8.44 16.06
C ILE A 103 0.49 -8.82 16.99
N GLU A 104 0.47 -8.27 18.21
CA GLU A 104 -0.61 -8.46 19.18
C GLU A 104 -1.95 -7.96 18.61
N LEU A 105 -1.97 -6.75 18.06
CA LEU A 105 -3.17 -6.12 17.48
C LEU A 105 -3.71 -6.92 16.29
N CYS A 106 -2.82 -7.47 15.45
CA CYS A 106 -3.21 -8.27 14.29
C CYS A 106 -3.60 -9.71 14.65
N GLY A 107 -3.14 -10.22 15.80
CA GLY A 107 -3.32 -11.60 16.23
C GLY A 107 -2.56 -12.62 15.37
N THR A 108 -1.57 -12.19 14.61
CA THR A 108 -0.76 -13.02 13.72
C THR A 108 0.67 -12.48 13.63
N SER A 109 1.62 -13.40 13.51
CA SER A 109 3.02 -13.08 13.20
C SER A 109 3.40 -13.45 11.77
N ASP A 110 2.43 -13.89 10.96
CA ASP A 110 2.67 -14.25 9.56
C ASP A 110 2.99 -13.00 8.73
N PRO A 111 4.20 -12.92 8.13
CA PRO A 111 4.63 -11.79 7.33
C PRO A 111 3.73 -11.52 6.13
N ALA A 112 3.13 -12.56 5.54
CA ALA A 112 2.22 -12.43 4.41
C ALA A 112 0.91 -11.72 4.79
N GLU A 113 0.47 -11.85 6.05
CA GLU A 113 -0.70 -11.16 6.58
C GLU A 113 -0.36 -9.76 7.10
N LEU A 114 0.84 -9.57 7.68
CA LEU A 114 1.29 -8.31 8.24
C LEU A 114 1.60 -7.25 7.17
N LEU A 115 2.29 -7.64 6.09
CA LEU A 115 2.72 -6.71 5.05
C LEU A 115 1.57 -5.87 4.46
N PRO A 116 0.42 -6.45 4.08
CA PRO A 116 -0.71 -5.66 3.60
C PRO A 116 -1.30 -4.69 4.64
N ILE A 117 -1.15 -4.98 5.94
CA ILE A 117 -1.64 -4.11 7.02
C ILE A 117 -0.71 -2.91 7.20
N ILE A 118 0.61 -3.15 7.14
CA ILE A 118 1.64 -2.09 7.20
C ILE A 118 1.53 -1.15 5.99
N MET A 119 1.11 -1.66 4.84
CA MET A 119 1.03 -0.89 3.59
C MET A 119 -0.31 -0.18 3.39
N SER A 120 -1.38 -0.54 4.12
CA SER A 120 -2.72 0.00 3.90
C SER A 120 -3.37 0.50 5.19
N VAL A 121 -3.70 1.79 5.19
CA VAL A 121 -4.43 2.44 6.30
C VAL A 121 -5.77 1.74 6.53
N GLU A 122 -6.50 1.38 5.47
CA GLU A 122 -7.83 0.76 5.59
C GLU A 122 -7.75 -0.58 6.30
N LYS A 123 -6.74 -1.41 5.95
CA LYS A 123 -6.53 -2.71 6.59
C LYS A 123 -6.09 -2.56 8.05
N TYR A 124 -5.23 -1.58 8.31
CA TYR A 124 -4.83 -1.24 9.68
C TYR A 124 -6.03 -0.81 10.52
N GLU A 125 -6.83 0.15 10.04
CA GLU A 125 -8.02 0.63 10.77
C GLU A 125 -9.05 -0.48 10.99
N GLN A 126 -9.21 -1.38 10.04
CA GLN A 126 -10.07 -2.56 10.21
C GLN A 126 -9.57 -3.46 11.36
N LYS A 127 -8.26 -3.73 11.43
CA LYS A 127 -7.67 -4.52 12.51
C LYS A 127 -7.79 -3.82 13.87
N VAL A 128 -7.62 -2.49 13.89
CA VAL A 128 -7.86 -1.68 15.10
C VAL A 128 -9.30 -1.80 15.56
N GLU A 129 -10.28 -1.77 14.65
CA GLU A 129 -11.69 -1.92 15.00
C GLU A 129 -12.00 -3.33 15.51
N ASP A 130 -11.47 -4.36 14.87
CA ASP A 130 -11.59 -5.76 15.31
C ASP A 130 -10.99 -5.94 16.72
N TYR A 131 -9.81 -5.39 16.97
CA TYR A 131 -9.17 -5.41 18.29
C TYR A 131 -10.00 -4.69 19.34
N LYS A 132 -10.56 -3.51 19.01
CA LYS A 132 -11.46 -2.75 19.88
C LYS A 132 -12.74 -3.52 20.26
N ASN A 133 -13.24 -4.34 19.35
CA ASN A 133 -14.46 -5.12 19.57
C ASN A 133 -14.19 -6.42 20.33
N SER A 134 -13.00 -6.99 20.25
CA SER A 134 -12.66 -8.28 20.85
C SER A 134 -12.08 -8.17 22.26
N THR A 135 -11.52 -7.02 22.63
CA THR A 135 -10.73 -6.83 23.86
C THR A 135 -11.32 -5.69 24.69
N ASN A 136 -11.24 -5.81 26.01
CA ASN A 136 -11.57 -4.70 26.90
C ASN A 136 -10.40 -3.70 26.94
N ILE A 137 -10.45 -2.70 26.08
CA ILE A 137 -9.33 -1.80 25.78
C ILE A 137 -9.06 -0.86 26.93
N SER A 138 -7.83 -0.84 27.38
CA SER A 138 -7.33 0.15 28.33
C SER A 138 -7.03 1.50 27.64
N LYS A 139 -6.95 2.56 28.44
CA LYS A 139 -6.49 3.87 27.95
C LYS A 139 -5.04 3.82 27.43
N ALA A 140 -4.22 2.92 27.96
CA ALA A 140 -2.85 2.71 27.52
C ALA A 140 -2.81 2.10 26.10
N ASP A 141 -3.67 1.12 25.82
CA ASP A 141 -3.77 0.48 24.51
C ASP A 141 -4.23 1.48 23.43
N LEU A 142 -5.21 2.34 23.77
CA LEU A 142 -5.62 3.42 22.87
C LEU A 142 -4.47 4.36 22.52
N ASN A 143 -3.60 4.66 23.49
CA ASN A 143 -2.43 5.49 23.23
C ASN A 143 -1.40 4.75 22.36
N LYS A 144 -1.17 3.45 22.58
CA LYS A 144 -0.30 2.63 21.74
C LYS A 144 -0.81 2.55 20.30
N ILE A 145 -2.11 2.33 20.09
CA ILE A 145 -2.72 2.35 18.76
C ILE A 145 -2.45 3.68 18.05
N PHE A 146 -2.61 4.80 18.77
CA PHE A 146 -2.38 6.13 18.20
C PHE A 146 -0.90 6.35 17.85
N MET A 147 0.03 5.90 18.69
CA MET A 147 1.47 6.01 18.44
C MET A 147 1.89 5.11 17.28
N LEU A 148 1.43 3.86 17.24
CA LEU A 148 1.71 2.93 16.15
C LEU A 148 1.26 3.47 14.78
N ARG A 149 0.11 4.16 14.71
CA ARG A 149 -0.33 4.83 13.48
C ARG A 149 0.69 5.87 12.99
N LYS A 150 1.33 6.59 13.93
CA LYS A 150 2.40 7.55 13.59
C LYS A 150 3.67 6.85 13.15
N SER A 151 4.10 5.80 13.84
CA SER A 151 5.29 5.01 13.50
C SER A 151 5.12 4.39 12.10
N LEU A 152 3.92 3.93 11.76
CA LEU A 152 3.58 3.43 10.42
C LEU A 152 3.44 4.56 9.37
N GLN A 153 3.70 5.83 9.73
CA GLN A 153 3.59 7.00 8.85
C GLN A 153 2.21 7.18 8.20
N PHE A 154 1.15 6.70 8.86
CA PHE A 154 -0.23 6.95 8.46
C PHE A 154 -0.65 8.36 8.88
N SER A 155 -0.11 9.35 8.20
CA SER A 155 -0.29 10.76 8.53
C SER A 155 -1.03 11.52 7.43
N PHE A 156 -1.68 12.62 7.82
CA PHE A 156 -2.38 13.50 6.88
C PHE A 156 -1.43 14.10 5.82
N LYS A 157 -0.17 14.31 6.15
CA LYS A 157 0.81 14.88 5.23
C LYS A 157 1.33 13.88 4.20
N ASN A 158 1.31 12.60 4.52
CA ASN A 158 1.76 11.55 3.61
C ASN A 158 0.70 11.30 2.52
N THR A 159 0.89 11.85 1.33
CA THR A 159 -0.05 11.77 0.20
C THR A 159 -0.12 10.39 -0.44
N ASP A 160 0.82 9.49 -0.15
CA ASP A 160 0.87 8.13 -0.69
C ASP A 160 -0.14 7.20 -0.01
N VAL A 161 -0.65 7.62 1.15
CA VAL A 161 -1.69 6.88 1.87
C VAL A 161 -3.04 7.57 1.76
N ASN A 162 -4.12 6.81 1.71
CA ASN A 162 -5.47 7.36 1.67
C ASN A 162 -5.82 8.08 2.97
N PHE A 163 -6.45 9.25 2.86
CA PHE A 163 -6.98 9.97 4.02
C PHE A 163 -8.37 9.43 4.36
N SER A 164 -8.44 8.48 5.28
CA SER A 164 -9.66 7.77 5.66
C SER A 164 -10.20 8.15 7.03
N SER A 165 -9.36 8.75 7.91
CA SER A 165 -9.74 9.12 9.27
C SER A 165 -9.08 10.44 9.70
N THR A 166 -9.80 11.24 10.49
CA THR A 166 -9.24 12.45 11.10
C THR A 166 -8.19 12.17 12.19
N GLN A 167 -8.04 10.92 12.64
CA GLN A 167 -6.95 10.49 13.51
C GLN A 167 -5.58 10.63 12.85
N MET A 168 -5.54 10.66 11.51
CA MET A 168 -4.33 10.89 10.73
C MET A 168 -3.83 12.35 10.79
N ILE A 169 -4.65 13.29 11.29
CA ILE A 169 -4.29 14.71 11.33
C ILE A 169 -3.32 14.97 12.48
N GLU A 170 -2.16 15.50 12.12
CA GLU A 170 -1.09 15.77 13.07
C GLU A 170 -1.32 17.02 13.89
N VAL A 171 -0.77 17.03 15.10
CA VAL A 171 -0.69 18.21 15.94
C VAL A 171 0.09 19.32 15.22
N GLY A 172 -0.38 20.56 15.33
CA GLY A 172 0.19 21.70 14.60
C GLY A 172 -0.40 21.94 13.21
N THR A 173 -1.19 20.98 12.68
CA THR A 173 -1.88 21.19 11.39
C THR A 173 -2.92 22.29 11.52
N GLN A 174 -2.91 23.19 10.53
CA GLN A 174 -3.87 24.28 10.44
C GLN A 174 -5.00 23.91 9.51
N LEU A 175 -6.24 23.98 9.99
CA LEU A 175 -7.45 23.63 9.26
C LEU A 175 -8.43 24.80 9.19
N GLU A 176 -9.19 24.86 8.09
CA GLU A 176 -10.30 25.79 7.96
C GLU A 176 -11.60 25.13 8.41
N PHE A 177 -12.25 25.75 9.38
CA PHE A 177 -13.51 25.30 9.95
C PHE A 177 -14.65 26.21 9.59
N GLN A 178 -15.82 25.63 9.45
CA GLN A 178 -17.04 26.36 9.15
C GLN A 178 -18.15 25.98 10.14
N ILE A 179 -18.80 26.99 10.67
CA ILE A 179 -20.03 26.85 11.44
C ILE A 179 -21.20 27.28 10.55
N ARG A 180 -22.18 26.40 10.40
CA ARG A 180 -23.43 26.73 9.69
C ARG A 180 -24.52 26.96 10.74
N HIS A 181 -25.03 28.16 10.85
CA HIS A 181 -26.11 28.51 11.76
C HIS A 181 -27.15 29.37 11.03
N GLU A 182 -28.36 28.84 10.91
CA GLU A 182 -29.44 29.42 10.12
C GLU A 182 -28.95 29.69 8.68
N GLN A 183 -28.99 30.93 8.22
CA GLN A 183 -28.50 31.33 6.86
C GLN A 183 -27.06 31.89 6.90
N LYS A 184 -26.41 31.89 8.07
CA LYS A 184 -25.06 32.45 8.22
C LYS A 184 -24.02 31.35 8.24
N LYS A 185 -22.95 31.57 7.49
CA LYS A 185 -21.74 30.75 7.47
C LYS A 185 -20.59 31.54 8.12
N ILE A 186 -20.08 31.01 9.21
CA ILE A 186 -18.90 31.58 9.89
C ILE A 186 -17.72 30.67 9.58
N VAL A 187 -16.68 31.25 8.97
CA VAL A 187 -15.44 30.54 8.63
C VAL A 187 -14.33 31.05 9.55
N PHE A 188 -13.54 30.15 10.06
CA PHE A 188 -12.35 30.47 10.84
C PHE A 188 -11.27 29.42 10.66
N THR A 189 -10.01 29.83 10.83
CA THR A 189 -8.89 28.90 10.80
C THR A 189 -8.47 28.58 12.22
N SER A 190 -8.14 27.32 12.48
CA SER A 190 -7.64 26.88 13.78
C SER A 190 -6.55 25.84 13.62
N THR A 191 -5.70 25.76 14.64
CA THR A 191 -4.58 24.81 14.71
C THR A 191 -4.96 23.66 15.65
N ILE A 192 -4.61 22.44 15.27
CA ILE A 192 -4.70 21.27 16.13
C ILE A 192 -3.67 21.40 17.24
N MET A 193 -4.16 21.46 18.49
CA MET A 193 -3.31 21.65 19.69
C MET A 193 -2.83 20.33 20.24
N ASP A 194 -3.71 19.32 20.22
CA ASP A 194 -3.45 17.97 20.72
C ASP A 194 -4.39 16.98 20.03
N SER A 195 -3.98 15.72 19.97
CA SER A 195 -4.75 14.65 19.36
C SER A 195 -4.42 13.33 20.05
N ASN A 196 -5.43 12.51 20.27
CA ASN A 196 -5.29 11.13 20.74
C ASN A 196 -6.29 10.24 19.98
N GLU A 197 -6.38 8.96 20.33
CA GLU A 197 -7.22 8.00 19.59
C GLU A 197 -8.73 8.35 19.57
N THR A 198 -9.23 9.06 20.57
CA THR A 198 -10.68 9.32 20.72
C THR A 198 -11.09 10.73 20.39
N GLN A 199 -10.19 11.71 20.54
CA GLN A 199 -10.54 13.12 20.43
C GLN A 199 -9.40 13.98 19.94
N LEU A 200 -9.76 15.12 19.41
CA LEU A 200 -8.87 16.13 18.85
C LEU A 200 -9.16 17.47 19.50
N LEU A 201 -8.13 18.19 19.89
CA LEU A 201 -8.22 19.52 20.52
C LEU A 201 -7.81 20.59 19.51
N ILE A 202 -8.66 21.61 19.35
CA ILE A 202 -8.36 22.77 18.53
C ILE A 202 -8.36 24.06 19.36
N LYS A 203 -7.64 25.05 18.89
CA LYS A 203 -7.70 26.40 19.42
C LYS A 203 -9.06 27.02 19.08
N PRO A 204 -9.85 27.54 20.03
CA PRO A 204 -11.13 28.17 19.72
C PRO A 204 -10.94 29.43 18.88
N PRO A 205 -11.89 29.74 17.99
CA PRO A 205 -11.85 31.00 17.24
C PRO A 205 -11.91 32.19 18.22
N THR A 206 -11.28 33.28 17.86
CA THR A 206 -11.29 34.51 18.66
C THR A 206 -12.20 35.56 18.05
N VAL A 207 -13.05 36.13 18.88
CA VAL A 207 -13.88 37.29 18.51
C VAL A 207 -13.54 38.44 19.43
N LYS A 208 -13.13 39.57 18.88
CA LYS A 208 -12.68 40.74 19.64
C LYS A 208 -11.61 40.38 20.71
N ARG A 209 -10.62 39.59 20.33
CA ARG A 209 -9.52 39.09 21.17
C ARG A 209 -9.94 38.17 22.34
N ARG A 210 -11.20 37.70 22.38
CA ARG A 210 -11.67 36.73 23.37
C ARG A 210 -12.01 35.42 22.68
N PRO A 211 -11.75 34.26 23.31
CA PRO A 211 -12.16 32.98 22.76
C PRO A 211 -13.67 32.93 22.57
N ALA A 212 -14.14 32.59 21.39
CA ALA A 212 -15.56 32.43 21.12
C ALA A 212 -16.09 31.18 21.82
N ASN A 213 -17.31 31.27 22.34
CA ASN A 213 -18.01 30.10 22.84
C ASN A 213 -18.71 29.39 21.68
N ILE A 214 -18.11 28.30 21.23
CA ILE A 214 -18.69 27.48 20.13
C ILE A 214 -19.42 26.24 20.64
N ARG A 215 -19.51 26.05 21.97
CA ARG A 215 -20.20 24.88 22.58
C ARG A 215 -21.67 24.77 22.23
N GLN A 216 -22.31 25.86 21.85
CA GLN A 216 -23.72 25.88 21.40
C GLN A 216 -23.94 25.18 20.05
N PHE A 217 -22.88 24.98 19.28
CA PHE A 217 -22.94 24.29 18.01
C PHE A 217 -22.63 22.81 18.23
N LYS A 218 -23.34 21.93 17.53
CA LYS A 218 -23.12 20.47 17.64
C LYS A 218 -22.01 19.99 16.73
N GLU A 219 -21.84 20.63 15.59
CA GLU A 219 -20.95 20.18 14.51
C GLU A 219 -20.10 21.32 13.98
N LEU A 220 -18.87 20.99 13.60
CA LEU A 220 -17.95 21.82 12.82
C LEU A 220 -17.70 21.16 11.48
N TYR A 221 -17.92 21.87 10.42
CA TYR A 221 -17.51 21.42 9.08
C TYR A 221 -16.06 21.86 8.82
N CYS A 222 -15.29 21.00 8.22
CA CYS A 222 -13.91 21.27 7.85
C CYS A 222 -13.73 21.03 6.36
N ASN A 223 -13.10 22.02 5.70
CA ASN A 223 -12.61 21.86 4.35
C ASN A 223 -11.09 22.04 4.39
N THR A 224 -10.38 21.09 3.84
CA THR A 224 -8.93 21.17 3.80
C THR A 224 -8.39 20.61 2.51
N ARG A 225 -7.27 21.19 2.09
CA ARG A 225 -6.53 20.69 0.94
C ARG A 225 -5.34 19.91 1.44
N ARG A 226 -5.15 18.72 0.88
CA ARG A 226 -4.04 17.84 1.21
C ARG A 226 -3.02 17.86 0.07
N GLY A 227 -2.00 18.71 0.22
CA GLY A 227 -0.94 18.84 -0.78
C GLY A 227 -1.47 19.00 -2.20
N ASN A 228 -1.04 18.13 -3.11
CA ASN A 228 -1.52 18.04 -4.48
C ASN A 228 -2.56 16.94 -4.72
N ASP A 229 -2.94 16.19 -3.67
CA ASP A 229 -3.87 15.08 -3.79
C ASP A 229 -5.31 15.56 -4.10
N ALA A 230 -6.00 16.14 -3.13
CA ALA A 230 -7.37 16.60 -3.29
C ALA A 230 -7.79 17.60 -2.21
N ASP A 231 -8.96 18.18 -2.40
CA ASP A 231 -9.68 18.85 -1.33
C ASP A 231 -10.58 17.83 -0.62
N TYR A 232 -10.67 17.96 0.69
CA TYR A 232 -11.44 17.05 1.54
C TYR A 232 -12.45 17.82 2.37
N GLU A 233 -13.65 17.28 2.47
CA GLU A 233 -14.73 17.79 3.33
C GLU A 233 -15.09 16.73 4.36
N PHE A 234 -15.17 17.12 5.62
CA PHE A 234 -15.61 16.26 6.71
C PHE A 234 -16.18 17.11 7.84
N LYS A 235 -16.85 16.45 8.79
CA LYS A 235 -17.43 17.14 9.92
C LYS A 235 -17.00 16.49 11.23
N PHE A 236 -16.75 17.34 12.24
CA PHE A 236 -16.48 16.95 13.58
C PHE A 236 -17.72 17.19 14.47
N GLU A 237 -17.93 16.34 15.45
CA GLU A 237 -18.86 16.62 16.54
C GLU A 237 -18.12 17.34 17.66
N ILE A 238 -18.75 18.37 18.23
CA ILE A 238 -18.20 19.11 19.37
C ILE A 238 -18.58 18.36 20.64
N ILE A 239 -17.57 17.75 21.31
CA ILE A 239 -17.75 17.08 22.61
C ILE A 239 -17.81 18.08 23.72
N GLY A 240 -16.97 19.13 23.68
CA GLY A 240 -16.89 20.11 24.73
C GLY A 240 -15.91 21.25 24.46
N GLN A 241 -15.76 22.10 25.45
CA GLN A 241 -14.80 23.20 25.42
C GLN A 241 -14.15 23.36 26.81
N LEU A 242 -12.83 23.33 26.86
CA LEU A 242 -12.04 23.63 28.03
C LEU A 242 -11.91 25.14 28.17
N LYS A 243 -12.23 25.70 29.34
CA LYS A 243 -12.15 27.15 29.60
C LYS A 243 -11.01 27.53 30.55
N LYS A 244 -10.43 26.55 31.25
CA LYS A 244 -9.28 26.77 32.15
C LYS A 244 -8.01 26.57 31.36
N ASP A 245 -6.99 27.26 31.71
CA ASP A 245 -5.58 27.19 31.24
C ASP A 245 -5.34 26.96 29.73
N LEU A 246 -6.03 26.07 29.07
CA LEU A 246 -5.79 25.69 27.68
C LEU A 246 -6.74 26.30 26.65
N ASN A 247 -7.90 26.85 27.02
CA ASN A 247 -8.89 27.38 26.08
C ASN A 247 -8.98 26.53 24.77
N ALA A 248 -9.41 25.30 24.88
CA ALA A 248 -9.47 24.38 23.75
C ALA A 248 -10.89 23.88 23.49
N VAL A 249 -11.20 23.58 22.25
CA VAL A 249 -12.42 22.89 21.85
C VAL A 249 -12.10 21.43 21.62
N ILE A 250 -12.90 20.55 22.19
CA ILE A 250 -12.76 19.11 22.10
C ILE A 250 -13.69 18.62 21.01
N LEU A 251 -13.12 17.94 20.00
CA LEU A 251 -13.82 17.37 18.86
C LEU A 251 -13.69 15.86 18.87
N SER A 252 -14.74 15.14 18.43
CA SER A 252 -14.64 13.72 18.14
C SER A 252 -13.92 13.48 16.82
N HIS A 253 -13.20 12.37 16.70
CA HIS A 253 -12.72 11.94 15.41
C HIS A 253 -13.85 11.45 14.50
N THR A 254 -13.61 11.48 13.18
CA THR A 254 -14.53 10.96 12.17
C THR A 254 -13.77 10.26 11.05
N ASN A 255 -14.34 9.18 10.57
CA ASN A 255 -13.93 8.46 9.35
C ASN A 255 -14.89 8.74 8.17
N LYS A 256 -15.88 9.64 8.37
CA LYS A 256 -16.77 10.09 7.29
C LYS A 256 -16.12 11.25 6.54
N ILE A 257 -15.17 10.93 5.69
CA ILE A 257 -14.39 11.88 4.92
C ILE A 257 -14.85 11.83 3.47
N ARG A 258 -15.15 12.99 2.89
CA ARG A 258 -15.53 13.15 1.49
C ARG A 258 -14.38 13.77 0.72
N LYS A 259 -13.81 13.01 -0.22
CA LYS A 259 -12.84 13.53 -1.18
C LYS A 259 -13.58 14.32 -2.26
N LEU A 260 -13.20 15.58 -2.41
CA LEU A 260 -13.74 16.46 -3.44
C LEU A 260 -12.77 16.45 -4.61
N GLN A 261 -13.11 15.73 -5.66
CA GLN A 261 -12.30 15.72 -6.87
C GLN A 261 -12.64 16.96 -7.70
N ILE A 262 -11.79 17.98 -7.59
CA ILE A 262 -11.97 19.25 -8.30
C ILE A 262 -11.36 19.19 -9.71
N ARG A 263 -10.49 18.20 -9.97
CA ARG A 263 -9.78 18.11 -11.25
C ARG A 263 -10.26 16.94 -12.07
N ILE A 264 -10.51 17.21 -13.33
CA ILE A 264 -10.89 16.21 -14.33
C ILE A 264 -9.66 15.45 -14.86
N SER A 265 -8.46 16.06 -14.76
CA SER A 265 -7.20 15.46 -15.23
C SER A 265 -6.11 15.56 -14.18
N GLU A 266 -5.23 14.57 -14.18
CA GLU A 266 -4.02 14.53 -13.39
C GLU A 266 -3.04 15.61 -13.87
N ARG A 267 -2.40 16.33 -12.93
CA ARG A 267 -1.31 17.24 -13.30
C ARG A 267 -0.03 16.43 -13.37
N LEU A 268 0.56 16.38 -14.54
CA LEU A 268 1.93 15.91 -14.66
C LEU A 268 2.87 16.97 -14.07
N PRO A 269 3.82 16.58 -13.22
CA PRO A 269 4.89 17.49 -12.79
C PRO A 269 5.71 17.86 -14.03
N MET A 270 5.75 19.13 -14.34
CA MET A 270 6.54 19.67 -15.46
C MET A 270 7.49 20.71 -14.89
N GLU A 271 8.76 20.48 -15.00
CA GLU A 271 9.80 21.49 -14.80
C GLU A 271 9.98 22.23 -16.12
N LEU A 272 9.62 23.50 -16.13
CA LEU A 272 9.84 24.39 -17.27
C LEU A 272 10.95 25.36 -16.87
N GLU A 273 12.05 25.31 -17.60
CA GLU A 273 13.01 26.40 -17.57
C GLU A 273 12.36 27.60 -18.26
N MET A 274 12.17 28.67 -17.50
CA MET A 274 11.67 29.93 -18.03
C MET A 274 12.76 30.99 -17.94
N ASP A 275 13.20 31.46 -19.09
CA ASP A 275 14.06 32.61 -19.17
C ASP A 275 13.22 33.89 -19.14
N PHE A 276 13.50 34.74 -18.16
CA PHE A 276 12.86 36.05 -18.02
C PHE A 276 13.79 37.11 -18.53
N GLN A 277 13.38 37.86 -19.53
CA GLN A 277 14.07 39.07 -19.97
C GLN A 277 13.27 40.29 -19.50
N LEU A 278 13.93 41.16 -18.73
CA LEU A 278 13.37 42.46 -18.38
C LEU A 278 13.45 43.37 -19.62
N LEU A 279 12.29 43.64 -20.21
CA LEU A 279 12.16 44.57 -21.32
C LEU A 279 12.02 46.00 -20.75
N SER A 280 12.68 47.00 -21.39
CA SER A 280 12.38 48.38 -21.15
C SER A 280 10.97 48.71 -21.64
N SER A 281 10.35 49.80 -21.14
CA SER A 281 9.01 50.21 -21.57
C SER A 281 8.91 50.39 -23.09
N GLU A 282 9.96 50.87 -23.73
CA GLU A 282 10.03 51.05 -25.19
C GLU A 282 10.10 49.72 -25.94
N GLN A 283 10.84 48.72 -25.43
CA GLN A 283 10.92 47.38 -26.00
C GLN A 283 9.59 46.64 -25.87
N PHE A 284 8.89 46.79 -24.75
CA PHE A 284 7.57 46.20 -24.52
C PHE A 284 6.52 46.78 -25.50
N GLU A 285 6.52 48.10 -25.72
CA GLU A 285 5.63 48.71 -26.71
C GLU A 285 5.92 48.26 -28.16
N MET A 286 7.18 48.03 -28.50
CA MET A 286 7.55 47.51 -29.83
C MET A 286 7.09 46.05 -30.00
N GLU A 287 7.27 45.19 -29.01
CA GLU A 287 6.81 43.80 -29.07
C GLU A 287 5.27 43.68 -29.15
N GLN A 288 4.54 44.50 -28.38
CA GLN A 288 3.09 44.59 -28.49
C GLN A 288 2.60 44.97 -29.89
N LYS A 289 3.28 45.91 -30.53
CA LYS A 289 2.98 46.31 -31.91
C LYS A 289 3.28 45.21 -32.90
N PHE A 290 4.33 44.41 -32.66
CA PHE A 290 4.71 43.28 -33.51
C PHE A 290 3.71 42.13 -33.43
N ASP A 291 3.20 41.80 -32.23
CA ASP A 291 2.21 40.75 -32.03
C ASP A 291 0.83 41.13 -32.57
N LEU A 292 0.42 42.38 -32.41
CA LEU A 292 -0.81 42.92 -33.03
C LEU A 292 -0.76 42.88 -34.57
N GLY A 293 0.43 43.12 -35.15
CA GLY A 293 0.66 43.00 -36.60
C GLY A 293 0.53 41.54 -37.10
N ARG A 294 0.99 40.55 -36.32
CA ARG A 294 0.85 39.13 -36.65
C ARG A 294 -0.58 38.64 -36.65
N LEU A 295 -1.39 39.09 -35.67
CA LEU A 295 -2.81 38.70 -35.55
C LEU A 295 -3.68 39.28 -36.67
N GLN A 296 -3.29 40.37 -37.34
CA GLN A 296 -4.02 40.95 -38.45
C GLN A 296 -3.75 40.24 -39.78
N HIS A 297 -2.70 39.46 -39.93
CA HIS A 297 -2.35 38.71 -41.14
C HIS A 297 -2.95 37.28 -41.21
N HIS A 298 -3.66 36.85 -40.20
CA HIS A 298 -4.33 35.56 -40.14
C HIS A 298 -5.90 35.64 -40.16
N LYS A 299 -6.46 36.69 -40.78
CA LYS A 299 -7.88 36.76 -41.12
C LYS A 299 -8.10 36.62 -42.61
#